data_129adaa7920809088df07a11f2db653e
#
_entry.id   129adaa7920809088df07a11f2db653e
#
_cell.length_a   1.000
_cell.length_b   1.000
_cell.length_c   1.000
_cell.angle_alpha   90.00
_cell.angle_beta   90.00
_cell.angle_gamma   90.00
#
_symmetry.space_group_name_H-M   'P 1'
#
loop_
_entity.id
_entity.type
_entity.pdbx_description
1 polymer ?
#
loop_
_entity_poly.entity_id
_entity_poly.type
_entity_poly.pdbx_seq_one_letter_code
_entity_poly.pdbx_strand_id
1 'polypeptide(L)'
;MKHLYLSNYCVLFQDYDWIERCVRSFQDFPIGVEFATSWTTPGFYEELERQVEVFRDIPTTLHAPFVEECTLPGSEAEQYMAQRYQYACDLYPRFGATSMVMHTHEGGFPPEERAARQKLSLEVVRDWTGRMVRQGIRPTVENVGFPLKNSVLIDQAEFEALFDQLPPEVGCLLDTGHALLNHWDIPALIRRLGSRIWGYHLNNNDGLHDSHYPIYDPDGVCPPQEMDEILRSIAKYSPQ
;
A
#
# COMPACT_ATOMS: atom_id res chain seq x y z
N MET A 1 -8.22 -3.67 17.76
CA MET A 1 -8.85 -4.86 17.15
C MET A 1 -8.23 -5.03 15.79
N LYS A 2 -7.75 -6.23 15.45
CA LYS A 2 -7.20 -6.50 14.10
C LYS A 2 -8.35 -6.61 13.12
N HIS A 3 -8.23 -5.96 11.99
CA HIS A 3 -9.19 -6.03 10.89
C HIS A 3 -8.53 -6.67 9.69
N LEU A 4 -9.26 -7.48 8.95
CA LEU A 4 -8.92 -7.84 7.58
C LEU A 4 -9.62 -6.85 6.64
N TYR A 5 -8.94 -6.48 5.57
CA TYR A 5 -9.49 -5.63 4.53
C TYR A 5 -9.45 -6.37 3.21
N LEU A 6 -10.53 -6.28 2.46
CA LEU A 6 -10.60 -6.77 1.09
C LEU A 6 -10.30 -5.59 0.16
N SER A 7 -9.29 -5.72 -0.67
CA SER A 7 -8.99 -4.66 -1.64
C SER A 7 -10.00 -4.65 -2.78
N ASN A 8 -10.48 -3.47 -3.17
CA ASN A 8 -11.34 -3.33 -4.35
C ASN A 8 -10.60 -3.64 -5.67
N TYR A 9 -9.28 -3.78 -5.62
CA TYR A 9 -8.48 -4.26 -6.73
C TYR A 9 -8.83 -5.72 -7.13
N CYS A 10 -9.29 -6.55 -6.19
CA CYS A 10 -9.65 -7.95 -6.44
C CYS A 10 -10.82 -8.12 -7.44
N VAL A 11 -11.63 -7.08 -7.63
CA VAL A 11 -12.72 -7.06 -8.62
C VAL A 11 -12.45 -6.12 -9.79
N LEU A 12 -11.21 -5.66 -9.94
CA LEU A 12 -10.80 -4.68 -10.95
C LEU A 12 -11.75 -3.47 -11.02
N PHE A 13 -12.23 -3.04 -9.86
CA PHE A 13 -13.13 -1.89 -9.66
C PHE A 13 -14.49 -1.98 -10.37
N GLN A 14 -15.00 -3.18 -10.63
CA GLN A 14 -16.22 -3.37 -11.43
C GLN A 14 -17.39 -4.03 -10.67
N ASP A 15 -17.13 -4.83 -9.62
CA ASP A 15 -18.17 -5.57 -8.89
C ASP A 15 -18.17 -5.22 -7.39
N TYR A 16 -18.54 -4.00 -7.09
CA TYR A 16 -18.66 -3.53 -5.70
C TYR A 16 -19.78 -4.22 -4.93
N ASP A 17 -20.85 -4.66 -5.62
CA ASP A 17 -21.91 -5.45 -5.00
C ASP A 17 -21.40 -6.78 -4.46
N TRP A 18 -20.43 -7.39 -5.14
CA TRP A 18 -19.77 -8.60 -4.64
C TRP A 18 -18.95 -8.30 -3.40
N ILE A 19 -18.16 -7.21 -3.39
CA ILE A 19 -17.39 -6.79 -2.20
C ILE A 19 -18.33 -6.55 -1.03
N GLU A 20 -19.42 -5.79 -1.24
CA GLU A 20 -20.40 -5.52 -0.19
C GLU A 20 -20.98 -6.81 0.40
N ARG A 21 -21.44 -7.73 -0.45
CA ARG A 21 -21.92 -9.04 -0.01
C ARG A 21 -20.87 -9.81 0.78
N CYS A 22 -19.62 -9.82 0.32
CA CYS A 22 -18.52 -10.49 1.03
C CYS A 22 -18.34 -9.91 2.43
N VAL A 23 -18.11 -8.61 2.57
CA VAL A 23 -17.81 -8.00 3.88
C VAL A 23 -19.01 -8.09 4.84
N ARG A 24 -20.25 -7.95 4.36
CA ARG A 24 -21.46 -8.07 5.18
C ARG A 24 -21.81 -9.52 5.56
N SER A 25 -21.25 -10.53 4.88
CA SER A 25 -21.49 -11.95 5.21
C SER A 25 -20.73 -12.42 6.45
N PHE A 26 -19.64 -11.75 6.82
CA PHE A 26 -18.79 -12.10 7.96
C PHE A 26 -19.27 -11.37 9.23
N GLN A 27 -20.21 -12.00 9.98
CA GLN A 27 -20.78 -11.39 11.18
C GLN A 27 -19.87 -11.50 12.42
N ASP A 28 -19.08 -12.58 12.51
CA ASP A 28 -18.25 -12.88 13.67
C ASP A 28 -16.84 -12.27 13.59
N PHE A 29 -16.43 -11.81 12.42
CA PHE A 29 -15.13 -11.22 12.20
C PHE A 29 -15.26 -9.96 11.32
N PRO A 30 -14.85 -8.79 11.84
CA PRO A 30 -14.99 -7.55 11.09
C PRO A 30 -14.03 -7.54 9.87
N ILE A 31 -14.61 -7.60 8.69
CA ILE A 31 -13.89 -7.40 7.43
C ILE A 31 -14.23 -5.99 6.93
N GLY A 32 -13.19 -5.25 6.58
CA GLY A 32 -13.28 -3.93 5.97
C GLY A 32 -12.97 -3.97 4.47
N VAL A 33 -12.89 -2.80 3.88
CA VAL A 33 -12.50 -2.63 2.47
C VAL A 33 -11.34 -1.64 2.38
N GLU A 34 -10.36 -1.97 1.56
CA GLU A 34 -9.38 -1.01 1.08
C GLU A 34 -9.77 -0.52 -0.30
N PHE A 35 -9.90 0.80 -0.45
CA PHE A 35 -10.23 1.44 -1.72
C PHE A 35 -9.01 2.10 -2.34
N ALA A 36 -8.63 1.68 -3.56
CA ALA A 36 -7.78 2.49 -4.41
C ALA A 36 -8.51 3.78 -4.79
N THR A 37 -7.82 4.90 -4.73
CA THR A 37 -8.42 6.24 -4.93
C THR A 37 -8.15 6.82 -6.31
N SER A 38 -7.45 6.11 -7.18
CA SER A 38 -7.16 6.53 -8.56
C SER A 38 -7.01 5.34 -9.48
N TRP A 39 -7.67 5.39 -10.62
CA TRP A 39 -7.54 4.42 -11.69
C TRP A 39 -7.91 5.02 -13.03
N THR A 40 -7.53 4.36 -14.12
CA THR A 40 -7.75 4.85 -15.50
C THR A 40 -9.04 4.35 -16.15
N THR A 41 -9.77 3.43 -15.50
CA THR A 41 -11.04 2.90 -16.05
C THR A 41 -12.08 4.02 -16.16
N PRO A 42 -12.75 4.17 -17.30
CA PRO A 42 -13.84 5.14 -17.45
C PRO A 42 -14.93 4.91 -16.39
N GLY A 43 -15.41 5.99 -15.78
CA GLY A 43 -16.42 5.94 -14.73
C GLY A 43 -15.91 5.56 -13.33
N PHE A 44 -14.59 5.34 -13.17
CA PHE A 44 -14.02 4.96 -11.89
C PHE A 44 -14.32 5.94 -10.76
N TYR A 45 -14.15 7.23 -11.01
CA TYR A 45 -14.35 8.26 -9.98
C TYR A 45 -15.82 8.41 -9.59
N GLU A 46 -16.73 8.36 -10.57
CA GLU A 46 -18.16 8.39 -10.32
C GLU A 46 -18.63 7.18 -9.52
N GLU A 47 -18.02 6.02 -9.80
CA GLU A 47 -18.31 4.81 -9.04
C GLU A 47 -17.76 4.90 -7.62
N LEU A 48 -16.52 5.31 -7.44
CA LEU A 48 -15.90 5.48 -6.13
C LEU A 48 -16.71 6.46 -5.25
N GLU A 49 -17.22 7.54 -5.82
CA GLU A 49 -18.08 8.49 -5.14
C GLU A 49 -19.39 7.85 -4.63
N ARG A 50 -19.98 6.93 -5.39
CA ARG A 50 -21.17 6.18 -4.96
C ARG A 50 -20.86 5.24 -3.78
N GLN A 51 -19.66 4.66 -3.76
CA GLN A 51 -19.25 3.72 -2.72
C GLN A 51 -19.09 4.38 -1.34
N VAL A 52 -18.87 5.68 -1.25
CA VAL A 52 -18.79 6.41 0.03
C VAL A 52 -20.02 6.16 0.90
N GLU A 53 -21.22 6.21 0.33
CA GLU A 53 -22.46 5.98 1.09
C GLU A 53 -22.72 4.50 1.36
N VAL A 54 -22.37 3.62 0.39
CA VAL A 54 -22.59 2.16 0.51
C VAL A 54 -21.74 1.57 1.64
N PHE A 55 -20.50 2.04 1.80
CA PHE A 55 -19.55 1.50 2.76
C PHE A 55 -19.34 2.37 4.00
N ARG A 56 -20.23 3.32 4.26
CA ARG A 56 -20.14 4.26 5.39
C ARG A 56 -20.00 3.59 6.77
N ASP A 57 -20.62 2.44 6.95
CA ASP A 57 -20.67 1.66 8.20
C ASP A 57 -19.65 0.52 8.25
N ILE A 58 -18.82 0.38 7.19
CA ILE A 58 -17.81 -0.68 7.05
C ILE A 58 -16.43 -0.09 7.32
N PRO A 59 -15.57 -0.77 8.11
CA PRO A 59 -14.19 -0.34 8.30
C PRO A 59 -13.47 -0.16 6.96
N THR A 60 -12.82 0.98 6.77
CA THR A 60 -12.22 1.32 5.48
C THR A 60 -10.78 1.79 5.66
N THR A 61 -9.94 1.44 4.70
CA THR A 61 -8.65 2.05 4.43
C THR A 61 -8.61 2.57 2.99
N LEU A 62 -7.72 3.50 2.71
CA LEU A 62 -7.54 4.02 1.36
C LEU A 62 -6.14 3.70 0.86
N HIS A 63 -6.04 3.46 -0.43
CA HIS A 63 -4.77 3.40 -1.14
C HIS A 63 -4.64 4.66 -2.00
N ALA A 64 -3.61 5.45 -1.74
CA ALA A 64 -3.32 6.66 -2.51
C ALA A 64 -3.01 6.33 -3.98
N PRO A 65 -3.06 7.32 -4.88
CA PRO A 65 -2.81 7.09 -6.29
C PRO A 65 -1.46 6.44 -6.56
N PHE A 66 -1.44 5.49 -7.50
CA PHE A 66 -0.21 5.02 -8.11
C PHE A 66 0.29 6.12 -9.06
N VAL A 67 1.52 6.56 -8.88
CA VAL A 67 2.14 7.57 -9.74
C VAL A 67 3.38 6.97 -10.37
N GLU A 68 3.34 6.72 -11.67
CA GLU A 68 4.37 5.97 -12.40
C GLU A 68 5.74 6.66 -12.45
N GLU A 69 5.83 7.93 -12.11
CA GLU A 69 7.10 8.67 -12.14
C GLU A 69 7.32 9.48 -10.85
N CYS A 70 8.54 9.42 -10.33
CA CYS A 70 9.00 10.46 -9.40
C CYS A 70 9.02 11.78 -10.15
N THR A 71 8.03 12.63 -9.89
CA THR A 71 7.78 13.81 -10.67
C THR A 71 8.78 14.92 -10.35
N LEU A 72 9.33 15.54 -11.38
CA LEU A 72 10.20 16.71 -11.21
C LEU A 72 9.39 17.88 -10.66
N PRO A 73 9.91 18.63 -9.66
CA PRO A 73 9.24 19.80 -9.12
C PRO A 73 8.86 20.81 -10.20
N GLY A 74 7.62 21.27 -10.18
CA GLY A 74 7.06 22.24 -11.14
C GLY A 74 6.60 21.64 -12.46
N SER A 75 6.69 20.31 -12.66
CA SER A 75 6.21 19.64 -13.87
C SER A 75 4.68 19.50 -13.88
N GLU A 76 4.10 19.28 -15.07
CA GLU A 76 2.67 18.94 -15.21
C GLU A 76 2.33 17.63 -14.50
N ALA A 77 3.24 16.66 -14.52
CA ALA A 77 3.08 15.39 -13.82
C ALA A 77 3.00 15.58 -12.29
N GLU A 78 3.83 16.48 -11.72
CA GLU A 78 3.70 16.83 -10.30
C GLU A 78 2.36 17.47 -9.97
N GLN A 79 1.89 18.39 -10.81
CA GLN A 79 0.59 19.04 -10.59
C GLN A 79 -0.57 18.02 -10.67
N TYR A 80 -0.51 17.11 -11.64
CA TYR A 80 -1.48 16.03 -11.76
C TYR A 80 -1.47 15.12 -10.54
N MET A 81 -0.29 14.69 -10.10
CA MET A 81 -0.11 13.90 -8.88
C MET A 81 -0.70 14.63 -7.66
N ALA A 82 -0.38 15.91 -7.49
CA ALA A 82 -0.87 16.70 -6.37
C ALA A 82 -2.40 16.76 -6.31
N GLN A 83 -3.06 16.91 -7.46
CA GLN A 83 -4.52 16.89 -7.56
C GLN A 83 -5.10 15.53 -7.13
N ARG A 84 -4.49 14.42 -7.58
CA ARG A 84 -4.95 13.06 -7.24
C ARG A 84 -4.75 12.73 -5.77
N TYR A 85 -3.61 13.09 -5.19
CA TYR A 85 -3.37 12.92 -3.77
C TYR A 85 -4.30 13.79 -2.92
N GLN A 86 -4.57 15.04 -3.32
CA GLN A 86 -5.55 15.87 -2.61
C GLN A 86 -6.94 15.26 -2.66
N TYR A 87 -7.38 14.75 -3.82
CA TYR A 87 -8.65 14.03 -3.94
C TYR A 87 -8.72 12.82 -2.99
N ALA A 88 -7.66 12.02 -2.89
CA ALA A 88 -7.59 10.91 -1.92
C ALA A 88 -7.70 11.42 -0.47
N CYS A 89 -7.02 12.52 -0.14
CA CYS A 89 -7.13 13.15 1.19
C CYS A 89 -8.57 13.62 1.49
N ASP A 90 -9.28 14.17 0.50
CA ASP A 90 -10.66 14.62 0.64
C ASP A 90 -11.64 13.45 0.82
N LEU A 91 -11.34 12.29 0.24
CA LEU A 91 -12.13 11.05 0.43
C LEU A 91 -11.94 10.44 1.83
N TYR A 92 -10.78 10.62 2.45
CA TYR A 92 -10.43 9.96 3.72
C TYR A 92 -11.50 10.16 4.83
N PRO A 93 -11.90 11.39 5.19
CA PRO A 93 -12.94 11.59 6.19
C PRO A 93 -14.33 11.15 5.71
N ARG A 94 -14.59 11.15 4.41
CA ARG A 94 -15.89 10.77 3.84
C ARG A 94 -16.16 9.28 3.93
N PHE A 95 -15.13 8.45 3.73
CA PHE A 95 -15.17 7.01 3.99
C PHE A 95 -15.04 6.67 5.48
N GLY A 96 -14.68 7.62 6.34
CA GLY A 96 -14.28 7.33 7.72
C GLY A 96 -13.05 6.42 7.79
N ALA A 97 -12.16 6.55 6.82
CA ALA A 97 -11.00 5.67 6.67
C ALA A 97 -10.05 5.77 7.88
N THR A 98 -9.38 4.67 8.21
CA THR A 98 -8.51 4.57 9.38
C THR A 98 -7.04 4.72 9.06
N SER A 99 -6.64 4.51 7.81
CA SER A 99 -5.29 4.73 7.28
C SER A 99 -5.32 4.99 5.77
N MET A 100 -4.24 5.55 5.24
CA MET A 100 -4.03 5.74 3.81
C MET A 100 -2.63 5.26 3.43
N VAL A 101 -2.57 4.31 2.50
CA VAL A 101 -1.33 3.76 1.96
C VAL A 101 -0.79 4.67 0.85
N MET A 102 0.52 4.85 0.81
CA MET A 102 1.22 5.47 -0.34
C MET A 102 2.49 4.70 -0.67
N HIS A 103 2.82 4.63 -1.95
CA HIS A 103 4.07 4.05 -2.41
C HIS A 103 5.24 5.02 -2.24
N THR A 104 6.45 4.48 -2.14
CA THR A 104 7.67 5.30 -2.17
C THR A 104 7.94 5.88 -3.55
N HIS A 105 7.62 5.13 -4.62
CA HIS A 105 7.79 5.53 -6.01
C HIS A 105 7.04 4.58 -6.93
N GLU A 106 6.98 4.92 -8.21
CA GLU A 106 6.50 4.08 -9.30
C GLU A 106 7.43 4.25 -10.52
N GLY A 107 7.31 3.31 -11.47
CA GLY A 107 8.03 3.35 -12.74
C GLY A 107 9.50 2.91 -12.68
N GLY A 108 9.99 2.47 -13.84
CA GLY A 108 11.38 2.09 -14.03
C GLY A 108 12.28 3.30 -14.21
N PHE A 109 13.58 3.13 -13.99
CA PHE A 109 14.57 4.18 -14.17
C PHE A 109 15.92 3.60 -14.63
N PRO A 110 16.75 4.40 -15.32
CA PRO A 110 18.13 4.03 -15.62
C PRO A 110 18.95 3.92 -14.33
N PRO A 111 19.84 2.91 -14.20
CA PRO A 111 20.62 2.69 -12.97
C PRO A 111 21.40 3.92 -12.50
N GLU A 112 21.92 4.73 -13.44
CA GLU A 112 22.65 5.96 -13.14
C GLU A 112 21.82 7.06 -12.50
N GLU A 113 20.49 7.01 -12.64
CA GLU A 113 19.58 7.98 -12.03
C GLU A 113 19.13 7.57 -10.62
N ARG A 114 19.45 6.35 -10.16
CA ARG A 114 18.93 5.79 -8.90
C ARG A 114 19.08 6.75 -7.71
N ALA A 115 20.27 7.29 -7.50
CA ALA A 115 20.54 8.17 -6.36
C ALA A 115 19.72 9.48 -6.40
N ALA A 116 19.58 10.07 -7.60
CA ALA A 116 18.79 11.29 -7.78
C ALA A 116 17.29 11.01 -7.55
N ARG A 117 16.79 9.88 -8.05
CA ARG A 117 15.40 9.47 -7.89
C ARG A 117 15.07 9.06 -6.45
N GLN A 118 16.00 8.41 -5.75
CA GLN A 118 15.83 8.13 -4.30
C GLN A 118 15.65 9.43 -3.51
N LYS A 119 16.51 10.41 -3.75
CA LYS A 119 16.40 11.71 -3.09
C LYS A 119 15.04 12.35 -3.33
N LEU A 120 14.60 12.39 -4.59
CA LEU A 120 13.30 12.94 -4.97
C LEU A 120 12.14 12.17 -4.34
N SER A 121 12.18 10.84 -4.37
CA SER A 121 11.18 9.98 -3.73
C SER A 121 11.06 10.28 -2.23
N LEU A 122 12.17 10.40 -1.52
CA LEU A 122 12.19 10.73 -0.09
C LEU A 122 11.61 12.12 0.20
N GLU A 123 11.87 13.10 -0.64
CA GLU A 123 11.28 14.44 -0.53
C GLU A 123 9.77 14.39 -0.73
N VAL A 124 9.29 13.67 -1.75
CA VAL A 124 7.86 13.47 -2.05
C VAL A 124 7.16 12.74 -0.90
N VAL A 125 7.73 11.64 -0.40
CA VAL A 125 7.18 10.87 0.73
C VAL A 125 7.05 11.74 1.97
N ARG A 126 8.10 12.52 2.31
CA ARG A 126 8.08 13.42 3.49
C ARG A 126 7.04 14.52 3.35
N ASP A 127 6.94 15.14 2.18
CA ASP A 127 5.99 16.22 1.95
C ASP A 127 4.55 15.71 2.05
N TRP A 128 4.21 14.63 1.33
CA TRP A 128 2.85 14.10 1.34
C TRP A 128 2.45 13.49 2.67
N THR A 129 3.30 12.69 3.30
CA THR A 129 2.98 12.17 4.64
C THR A 129 2.81 13.30 5.66
N GLY A 130 3.63 14.34 5.57
CA GLY A 130 3.49 15.53 6.41
C GLY A 130 2.18 16.30 6.16
N ARG A 131 1.73 16.41 4.89
CA ARG A 131 0.43 17.01 4.55
C ARG A 131 -0.72 16.16 5.08
N MET A 132 -0.67 14.85 4.92
CA MET A 132 -1.66 13.90 5.42
C MET A 132 -1.80 13.99 6.94
N VAL A 133 -0.68 13.95 7.68
CA VAL A 133 -0.69 14.07 9.15
C VAL A 133 -1.32 15.38 9.60
N ARG A 134 -0.98 16.51 8.97
CA ARG A 134 -1.62 17.81 9.29
C ARG A 134 -3.13 17.85 9.03
N GLN A 135 -3.64 17.01 8.15
CA GLN A 135 -5.07 16.84 7.86
C GLN A 135 -5.74 15.77 8.74
N GLY A 136 -5.03 15.20 9.72
CA GLY A 136 -5.54 14.15 10.59
C GLY A 136 -5.62 12.76 9.93
N ILE A 137 -4.98 12.59 8.77
CA ILE A 137 -4.86 11.32 8.08
C ILE A 137 -3.70 10.53 8.68
N ARG A 138 -3.84 9.22 8.80
CA ARG A 138 -2.80 8.30 9.25
C ARG A 138 -2.13 7.64 8.03
N PRO A 139 -1.01 8.18 7.53
CA PRO A 139 -0.35 7.62 6.36
C PRO A 139 0.47 6.39 6.71
N THR A 140 0.48 5.42 5.80
CA THR A 140 1.45 4.32 5.78
C THR A 140 2.25 4.36 4.48
N VAL A 141 3.55 4.08 4.58
CA VAL A 141 4.44 4.00 3.43
C VAL A 141 4.70 2.54 3.11
N GLU A 142 4.48 2.17 1.84
CA GLU A 142 4.59 0.81 1.35
C GLU A 142 5.91 0.57 0.63
N ASN A 143 6.47 -0.65 0.79
CA ASN A 143 7.59 -1.12 0.00
C ASN A 143 7.13 -1.50 -1.40
N VAL A 144 7.83 -0.99 -2.41
CA VAL A 144 7.56 -1.25 -3.82
C VAL A 144 8.84 -1.46 -4.60
N GLY A 145 8.70 -1.81 -5.87
CA GLY A 145 9.80 -2.00 -6.79
C GLY A 145 9.84 -3.41 -7.38
N PHE A 146 10.02 -3.47 -8.70
CA PHE A 146 9.94 -4.72 -9.46
C PHE A 146 11.23 -4.90 -10.26
N PRO A 147 12.05 -5.94 -9.98
CA PRO A 147 13.31 -6.17 -10.70
C PRO A 147 13.14 -6.22 -12.22
N LEU A 148 12.10 -6.90 -12.72
CA LEU A 148 11.83 -6.99 -14.16
C LEU A 148 11.49 -5.65 -14.82
N LYS A 149 11.04 -4.66 -14.07
CA LYS A 149 10.71 -3.32 -14.57
C LYS A 149 11.85 -2.31 -14.34
N ASN A 150 12.99 -2.75 -13.80
CA ASN A 150 14.08 -1.87 -13.34
C ASN A 150 13.57 -0.75 -12.42
N SER A 151 12.63 -1.07 -11.53
CA SER A 151 12.00 -0.10 -10.64
C SER A 151 12.35 -0.30 -9.16
N VAL A 152 13.41 -1.06 -8.84
CA VAL A 152 13.87 -1.25 -7.45
C VAL A 152 14.67 -0.02 -7.02
N LEU A 153 13.98 0.96 -6.50
CA LEU A 153 14.57 2.22 -6.06
C LEU A 153 15.15 2.14 -4.65
N ILE A 154 14.47 1.43 -3.75
CA ILE A 154 14.79 1.33 -2.33
C ILE A 154 14.95 -0.15 -1.99
N ASP A 155 16.10 -0.53 -1.43
CA ASP A 155 16.33 -1.89 -0.93
C ASP A 155 15.83 -2.05 0.52
N GLN A 156 15.91 -3.26 1.08
CA GLN A 156 15.43 -3.54 2.43
C GLN A 156 16.07 -2.65 3.49
N ALA A 157 17.39 -2.48 3.46
CA ALA A 157 18.10 -1.69 4.48
C ALA A 157 17.76 -0.19 4.36
N GLU A 158 17.60 0.30 3.14
CA GLU A 158 17.17 1.67 2.86
C GLU A 158 15.71 1.89 3.29
N PHE A 159 14.83 0.89 3.09
CA PHE A 159 13.45 0.94 3.55
C PHE A 159 13.34 0.94 5.07
N GLU A 160 14.14 0.12 5.75
CA GLU A 160 14.23 0.15 7.21
C GLU A 160 14.67 1.52 7.72
N ALA A 161 15.73 2.09 7.10
CA ALA A 161 16.28 3.40 7.48
C ALA A 161 15.33 4.58 7.17
N LEU A 162 14.38 4.41 6.25
CA LEU A 162 13.36 5.41 5.95
C LEU A 162 12.54 5.75 7.20
N PHE A 163 12.16 4.74 7.99
CA PHE A 163 11.34 4.93 9.19
C PHE A 163 12.09 5.54 10.37
N ASP A 164 13.43 5.54 10.35
CA ASP A 164 14.24 6.33 11.29
C ASP A 164 14.20 7.83 10.95
N GLN A 165 13.82 8.20 9.72
CA GLN A 165 13.76 9.56 9.21
C GLN A 165 12.35 10.15 9.13
N LEU A 166 11.31 9.31 9.21
CA LEU A 166 9.92 9.73 9.19
C LEU A 166 9.38 9.91 10.63
N PRO A 167 8.46 10.87 10.84
CA PRO A 167 7.87 11.08 12.16
C PRO A 167 7.06 9.86 12.63
N PRO A 168 6.83 9.68 13.95
CA PRO A 168 6.14 8.52 14.50
C PRO A 168 4.67 8.40 14.04
N GLU A 169 4.09 9.45 13.53
CA GLU A 169 2.74 9.51 12.96
C GLU A 169 2.64 8.89 11.56
N VAL A 170 3.76 8.43 10.98
CA VAL A 170 3.80 7.74 9.68
C VAL A 170 4.12 6.28 9.92
N GLY A 171 3.22 5.38 9.56
CA GLY A 171 3.40 3.93 9.69
C GLY A 171 4.07 3.29 8.46
N CYS A 172 4.44 2.03 8.63
CA CYS A 172 4.82 1.14 7.54
C CYS A 172 3.60 0.30 7.13
N LEU A 173 3.38 0.14 5.84
CA LEU A 173 2.64 -0.97 5.28
C LEU A 173 3.64 -1.90 4.62
N LEU A 174 3.64 -3.17 5.00
CA LEU A 174 4.53 -4.16 4.42
C LEU A 174 3.76 -5.04 3.43
N ASP A 175 4.07 -4.88 2.14
CA ASP A 175 3.60 -5.82 1.11
C ASP A 175 4.56 -7.00 1.00
N THR A 176 4.01 -8.22 1.26
CA THR A 176 4.80 -9.45 1.25
C THR A 176 5.18 -9.87 -0.16
N GLY A 177 4.34 -9.64 -1.15
CA GLY A 177 4.64 -9.96 -2.56
C GLY A 177 5.77 -9.10 -3.12
N HIS A 178 5.74 -7.79 -2.87
CA HIS A 178 6.83 -6.89 -3.26
C HIS A 178 8.15 -7.27 -2.57
N ALA A 179 8.09 -7.63 -1.28
CA ALA A 179 9.27 -8.08 -0.54
C ALA A 179 9.83 -9.42 -1.08
N LEU A 180 8.96 -10.37 -1.44
CA LEU A 180 9.35 -11.64 -2.07
C LEU A 180 10.04 -11.43 -3.42
N LEU A 181 9.49 -10.56 -4.28
CA LEU A 181 10.11 -10.21 -5.58
C LEU A 181 11.51 -9.61 -5.43
N ASN A 182 11.75 -8.91 -4.34
CA ASN A 182 13.03 -8.27 -4.02
C ASN A 182 13.92 -9.14 -3.12
N HIS A 183 13.54 -10.38 -2.85
CA HIS A 183 14.29 -11.34 -1.99
C HIS A 183 14.62 -10.79 -0.60
N TRP A 184 13.71 -10.04 0.02
CA TRP A 184 13.90 -9.48 1.35
C TRP A 184 13.73 -10.55 2.44
N ASP A 185 14.48 -10.40 3.52
CA ASP A 185 14.25 -11.17 4.76
C ASP A 185 13.05 -10.58 5.51
N ILE A 186 11.84 -11.01 5.13
CA ILE A 186 10.57 -10.50 5.67
C ILE A 186 10.48 -10.69 7.20
N PRO A 187 10.80 -11.85 7.78
CA PRO A 187 10.82 -12.03 9.24
C PRO A 187 11.80 -11.09 9.96
N ALA A 188 12.97 -10.81 9.40
CA ALA A 188 13.92 -9.86 9.98
C ALA A 188 13.38 -8.42 9.90
N LEU A 189 12.79 -8.03 8.77
CA LEU A 189 12.17 -6.73 8.58
C LEU A 189 11.01 -6.50 9.57
N ILE A 190 10.12 -7.47 9.74
CA ILE A 190 9.02 -7.42 10.71
C ILE A 190 9.57 -7.24 12.13
N ARG A 191 10.63 -7.97 12.48
CA ARG A 191 11.27 -7.87 13.79
C ARG A 191 11.93 -6.50 14.02
N ARG A 192 12.53 -5.91 12.98
CA ARG A 192 13.21 -4.60 13.02
C ARG A 192 12.20 -3.46 13.16
N LEU A 193 11.16 -3.47 12.36
CA LEU A 193 10.17 -2.38 12.33
C LEU A 193 9.09 -2.53 13.43
N GLY A 194 8.72 -3.76 13.79
CA GLY A 194 7.84 -4.05 14.92
C GLY A 194 6.55 -3.24 14.91
N SER A 195 6.34 -2.44 15.96
CA SER A 195 5.14 -1.59 16.12
C SER A 195 5.04 -0.46 15.10
N ARG A 196 6.08 -0.23 14.30
CA ARG A 196 6.03 0.74 13.21
C ARG A 196 5.20 0.22 12.02
N ILE A 197 5.03 -1.10 11.88
CA ILE A 197 4.18 -1.69 10.85
C ILE A 197 2.73 -1.62 11.33
N TRP A 198 1.90 -0.89 10.58
CA TRP A 198 0.48 -0.70 10.88
C TRP A 198 -0.45 -1.53 10.01
N GLY A 199 0.06 -2.05 8.90
CA GLY A 199 -0.69 -2.88 7.98
C GLY A 199 0.20 -3.79 7.14
N TYR A 200 -0.45 -4.76 6.51
CA TYR A 200 0.18 -5.71 5.60
C TYR A 200 -0.70 -5.90 4.38
N HIS A 201 -0.10 -5.86 3.20
CA HIS A 201 -0.65 -6.52 2.03
C HIS A 201 -0.12 -7.95 2.00
N LEU A 202 -1.01 -8.92 2.16
CA LEU A 202 -0.63 -10.33 2.26
C LEU A 202 -0.94 -11.01 0.93
N ASN A 203 0.09 -11.22 0.15
CA ASN A 203 0.01 -11.94 -1.11
C ASN A 203 1.29 -12.72 -1.38
N ASN A 204 1.22 -13.65 -2.33
CA ASN A 204 2.32 -14.39 -2.92
C ASN A 204 2.44 -13.99 -4.39
N ASN A 205 3.43 -14.50 -5.11
CA ASN A 205 3.60 -14.26 -6.54
C ASN A 205 4.42 -15.39 -7.19
N ASP A 206 4.67 -15.28 -8.49
CA ASP A 206 5.44 -16.26 -9.27
C ASP A 206 6.96 -16.05 -9.18
N GLY A 207 7.42 -15.10 -8.36
CA GLY A 207 8.84 -14.73 -8.23
C GLY A 207 9.36 -13.82 -9.35
N LEU A 208 8.53 -13.43 -10.30
CA LEU A 208 8.87 -12.59 -11.44
C LEU A 208 7.97 -11.37 -11.58
N HIS A 209 6.66 -11.57 -11.37
CA HIS A 209 5.63 -10.56 -11.58
C HIS A 209 4.88 -10.29 -10.28
N ASP A 210 4.32 -9.12 -10.18
CA ASP A 210 3.40 -8.74 -9.10
C ASP A 210 2.02 -9.37 -9.34
N SER A 211 1.96 -10.70 -9.17
CA SER A 211 0.83 -11.53 -9.57
C SER A 211 -0.30 -11.58 -8.54
N HIS A 212 -0.07 -11.08 -7.32
CA HIS A 212 -1.04 -11.08 -6.22
C HIS A 212 -1.72 -12.44 -5.98
N TYR A 213 -0.94 -13.53 -5.99
CA TYR A 213 -1.46 -14.87 -5.66
C TYR A 213 -1.93 -14.95 -4.20
N PRO A 214 -2.91 -15.81 -3.91
CA PRO A 214 -3.22 -16.15 -2.53
C PRO A 214 -1.98 -16.59 -1.76
N ILE A 215 -1.91 -16.30 -0.46
CA ILE A 215 -0.72 -16.56 0.39
C ILE A 215 -0.28 -18.04 0.39
N TYR A 216 -1.20 -18.98 0.16
CA TYR A 216 -0.94 -20.42 0.08
C TYR A 216 -1.16 -20.98 -1.33
N ASP A 217 -1.05 -20.14 -2.36
CA ASP A 217 -1.16 -20.60 -3.74
C ASP A 217 -0.04 -21.60 -4.04
N PRO A 218 -0.37 -22.78 -4.63
CA PRO A 218 0.63 -23.79 -4.92
C PRO A 218 1.67 -23.39 -5.96
N ASP A 219 1.34 -22.42 -6.80
CA ASP A 219 2.23 -21.87 -7.83
C ASP A 219 3.02 -20.64 -7.30
N GLY A 220 2.82 -20.27 -6.03
CA GLY A 220 3.51 -19.16 -5.39
C GLY A 220 4.96 -19.47 -5.04
N VAL A 221 5.85 -18.47 -5.17
CA VAL A 221 7.29 -18.59 -4.89
C VAL A 221 7.58 -18.82 -3.40
N CYS A 222 6.72 -18.30 -2.52
CA CYS A 222 6.82 -18.51 -1.07
C CYS A 222 6.06 -19.78 -0.68
N PRO A 223 6.76 -20.85 -0.27
CA PRO A 223 6.11 -22.09 0.13
C PRO A 223 5.35 -21.92 1.45
N PRO A 224 4.35 -22.79 1.74
CA PRO A 224 3.51 -22.67 2.94
C PRO A 224 4.27 -22.55 4.25
N GLN A 225 5.40 -23.25 4.42
CA GLN A 225 6.21 -23.22 5.63
C GLN A 225 6.86 -21.86 5.87
N GLU A 226 7.34 -21.20 4.81
CA GLU A 226 7.92 -19.85 4.88
C GLU A 226 6.82 -18.80 5.10
N MET A 227 5.67 -18.95 4.44
CA MET A 227 4.51 -18.09 4.69
C MET A 227 4.04 -18.18 6.15
N ASP A 228 3.99 -19.38 6.72
CA ASP A 228 3.69 -19.60 8.14
C ASP A 228 4.71 -18.92 9.07
N GLU A 229 5.98 -18.86 8.69
CA GLU A 229 7.01 -18.15 9.47
C GLU A 229 6.79 -16.64 9.42
N ILE A 230 6.44 -16.09 8.25
CA ILE A 230 6.04 -14.70 8.10
C ILE A 230 4.85 -14.39 9.01
N LEU A 231 3.77 -15.18 8.94
CA LEU A 231 2.56 -14.96 9.75
C LEU A 231 2.84 -15.08 11.25
N ARG A 232 3.70 -16.02 11.68
CA ARG A 232 4.16 -16.12 13.09
C ARG A 232 4.96 -14.90 13.51
N SER A 233 5.78 -14.34 12.60
CA SER A 233 6.55 -13.13 12.86
C SER A 233 5.63 -11.91 13.02
N ILE A 234 4.61 -11.77 12.17
CA ILE A 234 3.56 -10.76 12.31
C ILE A 234 2.88 -10.86 13.68
N ALA A 235 2.43 -12.06 14.04
CA ALA A 235 1.74 -12.29 15.30
C ALA A 235 2.60 -11.98 16.53
N LYS A 236 3.91 -12.19 16.43
CA LYS A 236 4.85 -12.03 17.56
C LYS A 236 5.36 -10.60 17.72
N TYR A 237 5.70 -9.94 16.62
CA TYR A 237 6.45 -8.68 16.65
C TYR A 237 5.63 -7.46 16.23
N SER A 238 4.52 -7.66 15.53
CA SER A 238 3.60 -6.62 15.10
C SER A 238 2.15 -6.98 15.46
N PRO A 239 1.82 -7.11 16.75
CA PRO A 239 0.54 -7.63 17.22
C PRO A 239 -0.60 -6.61 17.21
N GLN A 240 -0.45 -5.48 16.55
CA GLN A 240 -1.45 -4.38 16.52
C GLN A 240 -2.69 -4.71 15.71
#